data_938d224b02ddc4f54fee84c506965c0b
#
_entry.id   938d224b02ddc4f54fee84c506965c0b
#
_cell.length_a   1.000
_cell.length_b   1.000
_cell.length_c   1.000
_cell.angle_alpha   90.00
_cell.angle_beta   90.00
_cell.angle_gamma   90.00
#
_symmetry.space_group_name_H-M   'P 1'
#
loop_
_entity.id
_entity.type
_entity.pdbx_description
1 polymer ?
#
loop_
_entity_poly.entity_id
_entity_poly.type
_entity_poly.pdbx_seq_one_letter_code
_entity_poly.pdbx_strand_id
1 'polypeptide(L)'
;MCLFGGKTYERNALDTAFNLARACGGRLQIIHVAPPSVLYEVSRGAMSHAAGPGVIDECEEDAREPADIALAYVTERSAYHSVPLVAIHHPAASDHALATFCSLMGPVDRCLPAAARCVDLIVVGQDGGRGGHTETVLTALFNTGSPVMVVPWVCDSPLSARGYAGKVVVAWDGSLTASRALRSALPHLSHADSVYLVSVEGMGDPYDATGEATVLAYLACHGISAEFIRAERVAHSIGHILLEKAGDLKADLLVAGAYGWGHIGELTLGSVSNHILKHAHLPLLLAH
;
A
#
# COMPACT_ATOMS: atom_id res chain seq x y z
N MET A 1 -1.40 2.56 8.34
CA MET A 1 -2.11 1.31 8.70
C MET A 1 -1.51 0.15 7.92
N CYS A 2 -1.41 -1.05 8.49
CA CYS A 2 -0.97 -2.27 7.79
C CYS A 2 -2.05 -3.34 7.88
N LEU A 3 -2.41 -3.96 6.75
CA LEU A 3 -3.24 -5.16 6.73
C LEU A 3 -2.33 -6.38 6.86
N PHE A 4 -2.59 -7.22 7.87
CA PHE A 4 -1.79 -8.39 8.17
C PHE A 4 -2.67 -9.58 8.57
N GLY A 5 -2.84 -10.54 7.67
CA GLY A 5 -3.62 -11.77 7.87
C GLY A 5 -2.81 -12.95 8.44
N GLY A 6 -1.55 -12.72 8.81
CA GLY A 6 -0.66 -13.79 9.29
C GLY A 6 0.01 -14.61 8.19
N LYS A 7 -0.15 -14.24 6.93
CA LYS A 7 0.43 -14.98 5.80
C LYS A 7 1.92 -14.64 5.61
N THR A 8 2.68 -15.64 5.15
CA THR A 8 4.14 -15.48 4.96
C THR A 8 4.51 -14.37 3.99
N TYR A 9 3.73 -14.17 2.92
CA TYR A 9 3.96 -13.12 1.92
C TYR A 9 3.66 -11.71 2.44
N GLU A 10 2.96 -11.55 3.56
CA GLU A 10 2.67 -10.26 4.19
C GLU A 10 3.76 -9.79 5.15
N ARG A 11 4.75 -10.65 5.46
CA ARG A 11 5.79 -10.34 6.45
C ARG A 11 6.63 -9.13 6.05
N ASN A 12 7.02 -9.03 4.78
CA ASN A 12 7.77 -7.87 4.29
C ASN A 12 6.95 -6.57 4.40
N ALA A 13 5.63 -6.65 4.18
CA ALA A 13 4.74 -5.49 4.33
C ALA A 13 4.64 -5.06 5.79
N LEU A 14 4.54 -6.01 6.72
CA LEU A 14 4.52 -5.71 8.15
C LEU A 14 5.83 -5.07 8.61
N ASP A 15 6.98 -5.62 8.20
CA ASP A 15 8.30 -5.04 8.53
C ASP A 15 8.48 -3.64 7.92
N THR A 16 8.03 -3.45 6.67
CA THR A 16 8.01 -2.14 6.03
C THR A 16 7.15 -1.15 6.82
N ALA A 17 5.96 -1.56 7.27
CA ALA A 17 5.08 -0.72 8.07
C ALA A 17 5.70 -0.32 9.43
N PHE A 18 6.38 -1.24 10.11
CA PHE A 18 7.11 -0.93 11.34
C PHE A 18 8.26 0.05 11.09
N ASN A 19 9.06 -0.16 10.03
CA ASN A 19 10.15 0.73 9.67
C ASN A 19 9.65 2.15 9.35
N LEU A 20 8.57 2.26 8.60
CA LEU A 20 7.90 3.53 8.30
C LEU A 20 7.41 4.23 9.57
N ALA A 21 6.67 3.53 10.42
CA ALA A 21 6.15 4.09 11.66
C ALA A 21 7.28 4.64 12.54
N ARG A 22 8.37 3.87 12.66
CA ARG A 22 9.55 4.29 13.44
C ARG A 22 10.21 5.52 12.82
N ALA A 23 10.35 5.58 11.51
CA ALA A 23 11.02 6.68 10.82
C ALA A 23 10.24 8.00 10.93
N CYS A 24 8.92 7.95 10.84
CA CYS A 24 8.08 9.15 10.95
C CYS A 24 7.58 9.44 12.37
N GLY A 25 7.96 8.64 13.39
CA GLY A 25 7.42 8.78 14.75
C GLY A 25 5.90 8.56 14.82
N GLY A 26 5.34 7.83 13.84
CA GLY A 26 3.91 7.71 13.63
C GLY A 26 3.25 6.56 14.40
N ARG A 27 1.92 6.49 14.28
CA ARG A 27 1.12 5.40 14.85
C ARG A 27 0.87 4.34 13.78
N LEU A 28 1.30 3.11 14.04
CA LEU A 28 1.02 1.94 13.20
C LEU A 28 -0.23 1.23 13.72
N GLN A 29 -1.29 1.25 12.95
CA GLN A 29 -2.46 0.42 13.19
C GLN A 29 -2.34 -0.86 12.35
N ILE A 30 -2.27 -2.02 13.00
CA ILE A 30 -2.22 -3.33 12.34
C ILE A 30 -3.61 -3.93 12.43
N ILE A 31 -4.19 -4.21 11.27
CA ILE A 31 -5.53 -4.78 11.14
C ILE A 31 -5.41 -6.21 10.65
N HIS A 32 -5.93 -7.13 11.43
CA HIS A 32 -6.22 -8.50 11.03
C HIS A 32 -7.69 -8.58 10.64
N VAL A 33 -8.00 -9.16 9.48
CA VAL A 33 -9.38 -9.40 9.06
C VAL A 33 -9.58 -10.90 8.95
N ALA A 34 -10.34 -11.45 9.90
CA ALA A 34 -10.78 -12.83 9.85
C ALA A 34 -11.95 -12.96 8.84
N PRO A 35 -11.85 -13.88 7.87
CA PRO A 35 -12.97 -14.13 6.98
C PRO A 35 -14.16 -14.60 7.82
N PRO A 36 -15.39 -14.18 7.49
CA PRO A 36 -16.56 -14.71 8.16
C PRO A 36 -16.62 -16.21 7.91
N SER A 37 -16.89 -16.99 8.95
CA SER A 37 -17.22 -18.40 8.73
C SER A 37 -18.45 -18.49 7.82
N VAL A 38 -18.58 -19.58 7.05
CA VAL A 38 -19.76 -19.83 6.20
C VAL A 38 -21.05 -19.72 7.02
N LEU A 39 -21.00 -20.12 8.29
CA LEU A 39 -22.11 -20.02 9.24
C LEU A 39 -22.48 -18.57 9.58
N TYR A 40 -21.50 -17.65 9.66
CA TYR A 40 -21.74 -16.23 9.92
C TYR A 40 -22.42 -15.54 8.71
N GLU A 41 -22.04 -15.88 7.48
CA GLU A 41 -22.68 -15.35 6.27
C GLU A 41 -24.15 -15.85 6.16
N VAL A 42 -24.39 -17.12 6.44
CA VAL A 42 -25.73 -17.71 6.49
C VAL A 42 -26.59 -17.02 7.57
N SER A 43 -26.03 -16.73 8.74
CA SER A 43 -26.76 -16.10 9.84
C SER A 43 -27.16 -14.63 9.53
N ARG A 44 -26.36 -13.90 8.78
CA ARG A 44 -26.66 -12.49 8.41
C ARG A 44 -27.54 -12.32 7.18
N GLY A 45 -27.48 -13.23 6.22
CA GLY A 45 -28.12 -13.06 4.93
C GLY A 45 -29.47 -13.76 4.75
N ALA A 46 -29.65 -14.95 5.28
CA ALA A 46 -30.82 -15.79 5.00
C ALA A 46 -31.73 -16.05 6.22
N MET A 47 -31.22 -15.91 7.44
CA MET A 47 -31.95 -16.31 8.65
C MET A 47 -31.58 -15.46 9.88
N SER A 48 -31.87 -14.17 9.86
CA SER A 48 -31.71 -13.33 11.06
C SER A 48 -32.54 -13.79 12.28
N HIS A 49 -33.38 -14.80 12.10
CA HIS A 49 -34.25 -15.35 13.14
C HIS A 49 -33.93 -16.79 13.56
N ALA A 50 -32.95 -17.47 12.95
CA ALA A 50 -32.67 -18.88 13.24
C ALA A 50 -31.24 -19.19 13.73
N ALA A 51 -30.30 -18.25 13.67
CA ALA A 51 -28.98 -18.42 14.26
C ALA A 51 -29.07 -18.18 15.78
N GLY A 52 -29.04 -19.25 16.56
CA GLY A 52 -28.97 -19.16 18.02
C GLY A 52 -27.62 -18.57 18.48
N PRO A 53 -27.54 -18.09 19.74
CA PRO A 53 -26.29 -17.52 20.30
C PRO A 53 -25.06 -18.42 20.13
N GLY A 54 -25.21 -19.74 20.17
CA GLY A 54 -24.11 -20.70 20.04
C GLY A 54 -23.39 -20.70 18.68
N VAL A 55 -24.07 -20.32 17.60
CA VAL A 55 -23.46 -20.25 16.25
C VAL A 55 -22.52 -19.05 16.15
N ILE A 56 -22.85 -17.97 16.84
CA ILE A 56 -22.00 -16.76 16.89
C ILE A 56 -20.74 -17.05 17.70
N ASP A 57 -20.88 -17.75 18.82
CA ASP A 57 -19.76 -18.12 19.69
C ASP A 57 -18.77 -19.08 18.98
N GLU A 58 -19.27 -20.09 18.24
CA GLU A 58 -18.41 -20.98 17.44
C GLU A 58 -17.66 -20.21 16.33
N CYS A 59 -18.31 -19.26 15.67
CA CYS A 59 -17.65 -18.43 14.64
C CYS A 59 -16.58 -17.50 15.23
N GLU A 60 -16.78 -17.02 16.44
CA GLU A 60 -15.79 -16.22 17.16
C GLU A 60 -14.61 -17.07 17.62
N GLU A 61 -14.82 -18.32 18.03
CA GLU A 61 -13.74 -19.25 18.39
C GLU A 61 -12.90 -19.63 17.17
N ASP A 62 -13.51 -19.97 16.05
CA ASP A 62 -12.81 -20.28 14.78
C ASP A 62 -11.96 -19.11 14.27
N ALA A 63 -12.38 -17.87 14.55
CA ALA A 63 -11.63 -16.66 14.15
C ALA A 63 -10.50 -16.31 15.13
N ARG A 64 -10.50 -16.83 16.33
CA ARG A 64 -9.50 -16.50 17.38
C ARG A 64 -8.14 -17.11 17.08
N GLU A 65 -8.08 -18.38 16.69
CA GLU A 65 -6.80 -19.06 16.45
C GLU A 65 -5.93 -18.34 15.37
N PRO A 66 -6.46 -17.97 14.18
CA PRO A 66 -5.70 -17.19 13.22
C PRO A 66 -5.30 -15.79 13.73
N ALA A 67 -6.16 -15.14 14.51
CA ALA A 67 -5.88 -13.83 15.07
C ALA A 67 -4.78 -13.90 16.14
N ASP A 68 -4.77 -14.94 16.98
CA ASP A 68 -3.75 -15.15 18.00
C ASP A 68 -2.39 -15.47 17.39
N ILE A 69 -2.36 -16.26 16.30
CA ILE A 69 -1.13 -16.52 15.53
C ILE A 69 -0.60 -15.21 14.91
N ALA A 70 -1.47 -14.40 14.32
CA ALA A 70 -1.09 -13.12 13.77
C ALA A 70 -0.58 -12.16 14.85
N LEU A 71 -1.25 -12.09 16.01
CA LEU A 71 -0.86 -11.25 17.14
C LEU A 71 0.50 -11.69 17.73
N ALA A 72 0.74 -12.99 17.87
CA ALA A 72 2.02 -13.51 18.35
C ALA A 72 3.16 -13.07 17.44
N TYR A 73 2.99 -13.18 16.12
CA TYR A 73 3.98 -12.72 15.15
C TYR A 73 4.17 -11.20 15.19
N VAL A 74 3.07 -10.43 15.26
CA VAL A 74 3.11 -8.96 15.40
C VAL A 74 3.86 -8.56 16.68
N THR A 75 3.66 -9.27 17.78
CA THR A 75 4.33 -9.01 19.05
C THR A 75 5.84 -9.23 18.94
N GLU A 76 6.26 -10.30 18.28
CA GLU A 76 7.68 -10.57 18.00
C GLU A 76 8.28 -9.44 17.14
N ARG A 77 7.59 -9.03 16.06
CA ARG A 77 8.07 -7.97 15.16
C ARG A 77 8.09 -6.61 15.84
N SER A 78 7.10 -6.31 16.69
CA SER A 78 7.07 -5.09 17.51
C SER A 78 8.34 -4.96 18.39
N ALA A 79 8.75 -6.04 19.04
CA ALA A 79 9.97 -6.08 19.84
C ALA A 79 11.21 -5.91 18.95
N TYR A 80 11.29 -6.61 17.81
CA TYR A 80 12.41 -6.51 16.87
C TYR A 80 12.62 -5.10 16.34
N HIS A 81 11.54 -4.40 15.96
CA HIS A 81 11.58 -3.03 15.45
C HIS A 81 11.63 -1.96 16.54
N SER A 82 11.55 -2.34 17.82
CA SER A 82 11.49 -1.42 18.95
C SER A 82 10.32 -0.41 18.85
N VAL A 83 9.16 -0.87 18.37
CA VAL A 83 7.91 -0.10 18.29
C VAL A 83 6.88 -0.75 19.22
N PRO A 84 6.64 -0.20 20.41
CA PRO A 84 5.77 -0.83 21.41
C PRO A 84 4.35 -1.07 20.93
N LEU A 85 3.82 -2.27 21.21
CA LEU A 85 2.42 -2.61 20.98
C LEU A 85 1.59 -2.12 22.17
N VAL A 86 0.62 -1.26 21.90
CA VAL A 86 -0.25 -0.63 22.93
C VAL A 86 -1.72 -0.91 22.65
N ALA A 87 -2.57 -0.68 23.65
CA ALA A 87 -4.01 -0.81 23.46
C ALA A 87 -4.56 0.19 22.44
N ILE A 88 -5.64 -0.15 21.74
CA ILE A 88 -6.22 0.64 20.64
C ILE A 88 -6.57 2.07 21.09
N HIS A 89 -7.06 2.24 22.31
CA HIS A 89 -7.46 3.53 22.88
C HIS A 89 -6.36 4.21 23.70
N HIS A 90 -5.09 3.87 23.47
CA HIS A 90 -3.99 4.53 24.15
C HIS A 90 -3.99 6.04 23.81
N PRO A 91 -4.08 6.95 24.79
CA PRO A 91 -4.04 8.39 24.55
C PRO A 91 -2.69 8.77 23.94
N ALA A 92 -2.75 9.45 22.83
CA ALA A 92 -1.67 9.44 21.89
C ALA A 92 -0.96 10.75 21.71
N ALA A 93 -0.31 11.31 22.66
CA ALA A 93 0.83 12.18 22.36
C ALA A 93 2.10 11.40 22.73
N SER A 94 2.72 10.74 21.79
CA SER A 94 4.01 10.08 21.99
C SER A 94 4.98 10.61 20.96
N ASP A 95 6.16 11.03 21.40
CA ASP A 95 7.25 11.43 20.52
C ASP A 95 7.90 10.21 19.82
N HIS A 96 7.37 9.02 20.11
CA HIS A 96 7.88 7.75 19.58
C HIS A 96 6.80 6.97 18.84
N ALA A 97 7.22 6.18 17.88
CA ALA A 97 6.32 5.28 17.17
C ALA A 97 5.65 4.28 18.11
N LEU A 98 4.35 4.07 17.92
CA LEU A 98 3.55 3.09 18.65
C LEU A 98 2.79 2.22 17.66
N ALA A 99 2.56 0.95 18.01
CA ALA A 99 1.73 0.05 17.24
C ALA A 99 0.47 -0.36 18.01
N THR A 100 -0.59 -0.63 17.28
CA THR A 100 -1.82 -1.23 17.81
C THR A 100 -2.22 -2.41 16.94
N PHE A 101 -2.81 -3.43 17.53
CA PHE A 101 -3.35 -4.57 16.79
C PHE A 101 -4.87 -4.65 17.01
N CYS A 102 -5.61 -4.84 15.91
CA CYS A 102 -7.06 -5.01 15.94
C CYS A 102 -7.45 -6.17 15.03
N SER A 103 -8.20 -7.12 15.55
CA SER A 103 -8.85 -8.17 14.75
C SER A 103 -10.29 -7.76 14.46
N LEU A 104 -10.65 -7.77 13.18
CA LEU A 104 -11.99 -7.49 12.70
C LEU A 104 -12.56 -8.75 12.06
N MET A 105 -13.84 -9.02 12.30
CA MET A 105 -14.55 -10.13 11.66
C MET A 105 -15.40 -9.59 10.50
N GLY A 106 -15.22 -10.16 9.33
CA GLY A 106 -16.02 -9.80 8.17
C GLY A 106 -15.25 -9.88 6.84
N PRO A 107 -15.89 -9.55 5.74
CA PRO A 107 -15.22 -9.49 4.45
C PRO A 107 -14.29 -8.26 4.37
N VAL A 108 -13.12 -8.46 3.72
CA VAL A 108 -12.06 -7.44 3.63
C VAL A 108 -12.57 -6.16 2.94
N ASP A 109 -13.40 -6.29 1.92
CA ASP A 109 -14.00 -5.19 1.16
C ASP A 109 -14.91 -4.27 2.00
N ARG A 110 -15.35 -4.74 3.17
CA ARG A 110 -16.14 -3.97 4.15
C ARG A 110 -15.30 -3.47 5.32
N CYS A 111 -14.48 -4.36 5.88
CA CYS A 111 -13.69 -4.05 7.07
C CYS A 111 -12.57 -3.05 6.77
N LEU A 112 -11.83 -3.25 5.67
CA LEU A 112 -10.69 -2.41 5.32
C LEU A 112 -11.10 -0.95 5.06
N PRO A 113 -12.10 -0.62 4.24
CA PRO A 113 -12.49 0.77 4.03
C PRO A 113 -13.01 1.46 5.30
N ALA A 114 -13.70 0.71 6.15
CA ALA A 114 -14.22 1.26 7.41
C ALA A 114 -13.07 1.63 8.38
N ALA A 115 -12.04 0.78 8.47
CA ALA A 115 -10.88 1.00 9.32
C ALA A 115 -9.91 2.05 8.77
N ALA A 116 -9.88 2.25 7.44
CA ALA A 116 -8.88 3.05 6.75
C ALA A 116 -9.27 4.52 6.53
N ARG A 117 -10.41 4.98 7.00
CA ARG A 117 -10.93 6.34 6.70
C ARG A 117 -10.08 7.49 7.25
N CYS A 118 -9.29 7.24 8.28
CA CYS A 118 -8.47 8.25 8.95
C CYS A 118 -7.02 7.78 9.05
N VAL A 119 -6.45 7.31 7.92
CA VAL A 119 -5.04 6.90 7.85
C VAL A 119 -4.34 7.59 6.69
N ASP A 120 -3.08 7.93 6.89
CA ASP A 120 -2.27 8.64 5.89
C ASP A 120 -1.72 7.69 4.81
N LEU A 121 -1.53 6.41 5.15
CA LEU A 121 -0.97 5.39 4.27
C LEU A 121 -1.46 4.00 4.68
N ILE A 122 -1.83 3.20 3.68
CA ILE A 122 -2.16 1.78 3.85
C ILE A 122 -1.00 0.96 3.30
N VAL A 123 -0.51 -0.01 4.09
CA VAL A 123 0.52 -0.96 3.66
C VAL A 123 -0.11 -2.33 3.51
N VAL A 124 0.07 -2.95 2.36
CA VAL A 124 -0.44 -4.30 2.05
C VAL A 124 0.66 -5.15 1.42
N GLY A 125 0.67 -6.44 1.75
CA GLY A 125 1.54 -7.41 1.09
C GLY A 125 0.92 -7.95 -0.20
N GLN A 126 1.76 -8.32 -1.15
CA GLN A 126 1.34 -8.95 -2.40
C GLN A 126 2.06 -10.29 -2.62
N ASP A 127 1.31 -11.31 -3.01
CA ASP A 127 1.77 -12.70 -3.15
C ASP A 127 2.41 -13.05 -4.51
N GLY A 128 2.73 -12.06 -5.32
CA GLY A 128 3.32 -12.28 -6.65
C GLY A 128 2.34 -12.84 -7.69
N GLY A 129 1.05 -12.58 -7.54
CA GLY A 129 0.03 -12.92 -8.54
C GLY A 129 -0.55 -14.34 -8.42
N ARG A 130 -0.35 -15.02 -7.28
CA ARG A 130 -0.89 -16.37 -7.03
C ARG A 130 -2.40 -16.39 -6.70
N GLY A 131 -3.07 -15.24 -6.78
CA GLY A 131 -4.53 -15.11 -6.70
C GLY A 131 -5.06 -14.56 -5.38
N GLY A 132 -6.00 -13.62 -5.46
CA GLY A 132 -6.78 -13.11 -4.32
C GLY A 132 -6.34 -11.76 -3.73
N HIS A 133 -5.04 -11.42 -3.75
CA HIS A 133 -4.58 -10.18 -3.14
C HIS A 133 -4.70 -8.94 -4.03
N THR A 134 -4.87 -9.12 -5.34
CA THR A 134 -5.21 -8.01 -6.24
C THR A 134 -6.51 -7.35 -5.79
N GLU A 135 -7.49 -8.12 -5.33
CA GLU A 135 -8.77 -7.60 -4.82
C GLU A 135 -8.57 -6.76 -3.54
N THR A 136 -7.73 -7.20 -2.62
CA THR A 136 -7.38 -6.42 -1.43
C THR A 136 -6.70 -5.10 -1.78
N VAL A 137 -5.74 -5.12 -2.72
CA VAL A 137 -5.07 -3.92 -3.22
C VAL A 137 -6.07 -2.99 -3.90
N LEU A 138 -6.97 -3.52 -4.73
CA LEU A 138 -8.02 -2.75 -5.38
C LEU A 138 -8.98 -2.12 -4.35
N THR A 139 -9.41 -2.89 -3.35
CA THR A 139 -10.25 -2.40 -2.27
C THR A 139 -9.56 -1.27 -1.50
N ALA A 140 -8.29 -1.45 -1.14
CA ALA A 140 -7.50 -0.41 -0.47
C ALA A 140 -7.41 0.86 -1.32
N LEU A 141 -7.13 0.72 -2.61
CA LEU A 141 -6.87 1.82 -3.51
C LEU A 141 -8.13 2.63 -3.86
N PHE A 142 -9.27 1.96 -4.10
CA PHE A 142 -10.48 2.61 -4.60
C PHE A 142 -11.50 2.95 -3.51
N ASN A 143 -11.50 2.24 -2.40
CA ASN A 143 -12.56 2.35 -1.41
C ASN A 143 -12.15 3.07 -0.12
N THR A 144 -10.88 3.51 0.01
CA THR A 144 -10.40 4.12 1.24
C THR A 144 -10.08 5.60 1.13
N GLY A 145 -9.67 6.06 -0.06
CA GLY A 145 -9.22 7.44 -0.30
C GLY A 145 -7.78 7.71 0.15
N SER A 146 -7.08 6.71 0.68
CA SER A 146 -5.69 6.81 1.13
C SER A 146 -4.74 6.22 0.09
N PRO A 147 -3.50 6.71 -0.01
CA PRO A 147 -2.47 6.06 -0.81
C PRO A 147 -2.14 4.67 -0.27
N VAL A 148 -1.75 3.77 -1.16
CA VAL A 148 -1.47 2.37 -0.84
C VAL A 148 -0.02 2.04 -1.17
N MET A 149 0.71 1.56 -0.18
CA MET A 149 2.02 0.94 -0.39
C MET A 149 1.85 -0.56 -0.52
N VAL A 150 2.14 -1.07 -1.70
CA VAL A 150 2.11 -2.51 -2.01
C VAL A 150 3.53 -3.04 -1.91
N VAL A 151 3.75 -4.01 -1.03
CA VAL A 151 5.06 -4.61 -0.82
C VAL A 151 5.05 -6.04 -1.39
N PRO A 152 5.86 -6.32 -2.42
CA PRO A 152 5.96 -7.67 -2.98
C PRO A 152 6.51 -8.67 -1.97
N TRP A 153 6.07 -9.93 -2.08
CA TRP A 153 6.62 -11.01 -1.26
C TRP A 153 8.11 -11.24 -1.55
N VAL A 154 8.47 -11.33 -2.82
CA VAL A 154 9.86 -11.32 -3.25
C VAL A 154 10.21 -9.85 -3.49
N CYS A 155 10.89 -9.25 -2.54
CA CYS A 155 11.28 -7.86 -2.58
C CYS A 155 12.81 -7.80 -2.46
N ASP A 156 13.45 -7.30 -3.53
CA ASP A 156 14.92 -7.19 -3.60
C ASP A 156 15.45 -6.12 -2.65
N SER A 157 14.63 -5.13 -2.33
CA SER A 157 14.94 -4.04 -1.41
C SER A 157 13.71 -3.69 -0.57
N PRO A 158 13.42 -4.43 0.51
CA PRO A 158 12.43 -3.95 1.47
C PRO A 158 12.92 -2.58 1.97
N LEU A 159 12.01 -1.61 2.10
CA LEU A 159 12.37 -0.28 2.60
C LEU A 159 13.26 -0.44 3.83
N SER A 160 14.47 0.10 3.71
CA SER A 160 15.58 -0.14 4.64
C SER A 160 15.18 0.19 6.08
N ALA A 161 16.04 -0.18 7.05
CA ALA A 161 15.86 0.20 8.44
C ALA A 161 15.71 1.72 8.68
N ARG A 162 16.00 2.57 7.69
CA ARG A 162 15.69 4.01 7.72
C ARG A 162 14.19 4.29 7.64
N GLY A 163 13.37 3.34 7.12
CA GLY A 163 11.94 3.49 6.88
C GLY A 163 11.57 4.31 5.65
N TYR A 164 12.56 4.93 5.00
CA TYR A 164 12.38 5.67 3.75
C TYR A 164 13.25 5.06 2.65
N ALA A 165 12.80 5.21 1.41
CA ALA A 165 13.55 4.79 0.23
C ALA A 165 14.78 5.69 0.03
N GLY A 166 15.93 5.10 -0.32
CA GLY A 166 17.11 5.85 -0.71
C GLY A 166 16.95 6.43 -2.12
N LYS A 167 16.48 5.60 -3.07
CA LYS A 167 16.23 6.01 -4.46
C LYS A 167 14.77 5.80 -4.82
N VAL A 168 14.12 6.85 -5.30
CA VAL A 168 12.71 6.82 -5.68
C VAL A 168 12.54 7.13 -7.14
N VAL A 169 11.81 6.26 -7.84
CA VAL A 169 11.31 6.50 -9.18
C VAL A 169 9.84 6.90 -9.10
N VAL A 170 9.47 8.01 -9.72
CA VAL A 170 8.10 8.49 -9.85
C VAL A 170 7.70 8.39 -11.32
N ALA A 171 6.72 7.55 -11.62
CA ALA A 171 6.11 7.50 -12.95
C ALA A 171 5.26 8.77 -13.17
N TRP A 172 5.64 9.56 -14.16
CA TRP A 172 5.01 10.85 -14.41
C TRP A 172 4.42 10.94 -15.82
N ASP A 173 3.13 11.18 -15.88
CA ASP A 173 2.40 11.35 -17.14
C ASP A 173 1.54 12.64 -17.17
N GLY A 174 1.69 13.52 -16.16
CA GLY A 174 0.90 14.73 -16.03
C GLY A 174 -0.54 14.51 -15.57
N SER A 175 -0.98 13.26 -15.40
CA SER A 175 -2.36 12.95 -15.00
C SER A 175 -2.69 13.36 -13.57
N LEU A 176 -3.98 13.44 -13.28
CA LEU A 176 -4.49 13.71 -11.93
C LEU A 176 -4.02 12.65 -10.94
N THR A 177 -4.00 11.38 -11.34
CA THR A 177 -3.57 10.27 -10.49
C THR A 177 -2.06 10.29 -10.26
N ALA A 178 -1.24 10.62 -11.27
CA ALA A 178 0.19 10.84 -11.08
C ALA A 178 0.47 12.01 -10.12
N SER A 179 -0.29 13.10 -10.24
CA SER A 179 -0.20 14.25 -9.32
C SER A 179 -0.59 13.89 -7.88
N ARG A 180 -1.59 13.03 -7.70
CA ARG A 180 -1.99 12.52 -6.36
C ARG A 180 -0.90 11.62 -5.78
N ALA A 181 -0.36 10.70 -6.59
CA ALA A 181 0.71 9.81 -6.18
C ALA A 181 1.98 10.58 -5.79
N LEU A 182 2.39 11.57 -6.60
CA LEU A 182 3.50 12.45 -6.29
C LEU A 182 3.33 13.15 -4.94
N ARG A 183 2.15 13.75 -4.70
CA ARG A 183 1.85 14.44 -3.43
C ARG A 183 1.86 13.49 -2.24
N SER A 184 1.29 12.29 -2.41
CA SER A 184 1.30 11.26 -1.36
C SER A 184 2.70 10.74 -1.06
N ALA A 185 3.61 10.82 -2.02
CA ALA A 185 5.00 10.39 -1.87
C ALA A 185 5.91 11.44 -1.23
N LEU A 186 5.50 12.71 -1.10
CA LEU A 186 6.37 13.78 -0.58
C LEU A 186 7.13 13.43 0.70
N PRO A 187 6.53 12.74 1.71
CA PRO A 187 7.28 12.32 2.90
C PRO A 187 8.45 11.38 2.58
N HIS A 188 8.30 10.51 1.57
CA HIS A 188 9.38 9.62 1.11
C HIS A 188 10.40 10.38 0.28
N LEU A 189 9.94 11.25 -0.63
CA LEU A 189 10.80 12.03 -1.53
C LEU A 189 11.69 13.00 -0.77
N SER A 190 11.21 13.59 0.31
CA SER A 190 11.99 14.53 1.14
C SER A 190 13.14 13.88 1.93
N HIS A 191 13.10 12.55 2.09
CA HIS A 191 14.14 11.77 2.77
C HIS A 191 14.96 10.90 1.81
N ALA A 192 14.63 10.93 0.51
CA ALA A 192 15.34 10.15 -0.50
C ALA A 192 16.71 10.75 -0.83
N ASP A 193 17.69 9.88 -1.05
CA ASP A 193 19.01 10.28 -1.52
C ASP A 193 18.98 10.74 -3.00
N SER A 194 18.04 10.19 -3.78
CA SER A 194 17.83 10.53 -5.19
C SER A 194 16.37 10.33 -5.61
N VAL A 195 15.85 11.27 -6.39
CA VAL A 195 14.49 11.23 -6.93
C VAL A 195 14.55 11.36 -8.45
N TYR A 196 13.90 10.42 -9.13
CA TYR A 196 13.80 10.36 -10.58
C TYR A 196 12.35 10.43 -11.03
N LEU A 197 12.01 11.43 -11.83
CA LEU A 197 10.72 11.49 -12.53
C LEU A 197 10.90 10.80 -13.89
N VAL A 198 10.20 9.69 -14.11
CA VAL A 198 10.30 8.94 -15.37
C VAL A 198 9.00 9.08 -16.14
N SER A 199 9.11 9.66 -17.33
CA SER A 199 8.02 9.75 -18.31
C SER A 199 8.36 8.88 -19.52
N VAL A 200 7.44 8.01 -19.92
CA VAL A 200 7.62 7.13 -21.09
C VAL A 200 6.87 7.73 -22.28
N GLU A 201 7.48 7.71 -23.45
CA GLU A 201 6.85 8.20 -24.68
C GLU A 201 5.48 7.55 -24.92
N GLY A 202 4.46 8.37 -25.18
CA GLY A 202 3.07 7.95 -25.30
C GLY A 202 2.33 7.76 -23.97
N MET A 203 2.97 8.12 -22.83
CA MET A 203 2.28 8.38 -21.57
C MET A 203 1.77 9.84 -21.57
N GLY A 204 0.62 10.02 -20.95
CA GLY A 204 0.12 11.35 -20.60
C GLY A 204 -0.90 11.92 -21.57
N ASP A 205 -1.42 13.06 -21.14
CA ASP A 205 -2.36 13.87 -21.91
C ASP A 205 -1.58 14.75 -22.91
N PRO A 206 -1.90 14.68 -24.22
CA PRO A 206 -1.31 15.59 -25.21
C PRO A 206 -1.58 17.07 -24.90
N TYR A 207 -2.55 17.37 -24.04
CA TYR A 207 -2.86 18.72 -23.56
C TYR A 207 -2.20 19.06 -22.21
N ASP A 208 -1.27 18.21 -21.71
CA ASP A 208 -0.54 18.51 -20.48
C ASP A 208 0.36 19.75 -20.67
N ALA A 209 -0.15 20.90 -20.23
CA ALA A 209 0.58 22.16 -20.18
C ALA A 209 1.57 22.23 -18.99
N THR A 210 1.54 21.22 -18.10
CA THR A 210 2.31 21.25 -16.85
C THR A 210 3.74 20.79 -17.00
N GLY A 211 4.22 20.50 -18.14
CA GLY A 211 5.58 20.16 -18.51
C GLY A 211 6.60 19.85 -17.41
N GLU A 212 7.69 19.26 -17.77
CA GLU A 212 8.82 18.92 -16.90
C GLU A 212 9.21 20.04 -15.91
N ALA A 213 9.31 21.28 -16.41
CA ALA A 213 9.73 22.44 -15.61
C ALA A 213 8.78 22.71 -14.42
N THR A 214 7.47 22.51 -14.61
CA THR A 214 6.47 22.77 -13.56
C THR A 214 6.55 21.74 -12.44
N VAL A 215 6.66 20.45 -12.76
CA VAL A 215 6.75 19.42 -11.72
C VAL A 215 8.08 19.48 -10.99
N LEU A 216 9.18 19.80 -11.67
CA LEU A 216 10.48 20.01 -11.02
C LEU A 216 10.45 21.24 -10.09
N ALA A 217 9.84 22.36 -10.53
CA ALA A 217 9.66 23.54 -9.70
C ALA A 217 8.79 23.24 -8.47
N TYR A 218 7.71 22.45 -8.63
CA TYR A 218 6.88 22.01 -7.51
C TYR A 218 7.70 21.22 -6.48
N LEU A 219 8.50 20.24 -6.90
CA LEU A 219 9.36 19.47 -5.99
C LEU A 219 10.42 20.36 -5.31
N ALA A 220 11.01 21.31 -6.05
CA ALA A 220 11.96 22.28 -5.49
C ALA A 220 11.34 23.14 -4.38
N CYS A 221 10.05 23.52 -4.49
CA CYS A 221 9.33 24.22 -3.40
C CYS A 221 9.21 23.38 -2.13
N HIS A 222 9.30 22.04 -2.23
CA HIS A 222 9.35 21.11 -1.09
C HIS A 222 10.77 20.75 -0.67
N GLY A 223 11.81 21.43 -1.22
CA GLY A 223 13.21 21.13 -0.93
C GLY A 223 13.72 19.83 -1.57
N ILE A 224 13.00 19.28 -2.54
CA ILE A 224 13.32 18.04 -3.20
C ILE A 224 13.99 18.34 -4.55
N SER A 225 15.23 17.87 -4.72
CA SER A 225 15.91 17.86 -6.02
C SER A 225 15.57 16.57 -6.76
N ALA A 226 15.13 16.69 -8.01
CA ALA A 226 14.75 15.53 -8.81
C ALA A 226 15.32 15.64 -10.23
N GLU A 227 15.65 14.51 -10.82
CA GLU A 227 16.04 14.39 -12.23
C GLU A 227 14.85 13.91 -13.06
N PHE A 228 14.64 14.55 -14.23
CA PHE A 228 13.59 14.14 -15.15
C PHE A 228 14.16 13.29 -16.29
N ILE A 229 13.66 12.06 -16.43
CA ILE A 229 14.10 11.10 -17.43
C ILE A 229 12.97 10.85 -18.42
N ARG A 230 13.23 11.08 -19.72
CA ARG A 230 12.35 10.71 -20.81
C ARG A 230 12.80 9.35 -21.37
N ALA A 231 11.94 8.34 -21.26
CA ALA A 231 12.20 7.01 -21.77
C ALA A 231 11.46 6.81 -23.10
N GLU A 232 12.18 6.36 -24.11
CA GLU A 232 11.59 6.00 -25.40
C GLU A 232 10.75 4.74 -25.27
N ARG A 233 9.65 4.70 -26.02
CA ARG A 233 8.80 3.51 -26.09
C ARG A 233 9.25 2.58 -27.22
N VAL A 234 10.14 1.65 -26.90
CA VAL A 234 10.63 0.65 -27.85
C VAL A 234 9.98 -0.70 -27.57
N ALA A 235 9.03 -1.12 -28.40
CA ALA A 235 8.43 -2.48 -28.47
C ALA A 235 7.84 -3.08 -27.17
N HIS A 236 7.95 -2.42 -26.02
CA HIS A 236 7.49 -2.90 -24.71
C HIS A 236 6.29 -2.12 -24.18
N SER A 237 5.58 -2.68 -23.19
CA SER A 237 4.53 -1.96 -22.49
C SER A 237 5.15 -0.87 -21.61
N ILE A 238 4.40 0.22 -21.39
CA ILE A 238 4.83 1.33 -20.51
C ILE A 238 5.20 0.80 -19.12
N GLY A 239 4.40 -0.12 -18.56
CA GLY A 239 4.68 -0.71 -17.26
C GLY A 239 5.99 -1.50 -17.22
N HIS A 240 6.36 -2.17 -18.31
CA HIS A 240 7.64 -2.86 -18.43
C HIS A 240 8.81 -1.87 -18.40
N ILE A 241 8.73 -0.81 -19.21
CA ILE A 241 9.78 0.23 -19.27
C ILE A 241 9.97 0.92 -17.92
N LEU A 242 8.88 1.20 -17.21
CA LEU A 242 8.96 1.79 -15.86
C LEU A 242 9.67 0.87 -14.87
N LEU A 243 9.39 -0.43 -14.89
CA LEU A 243 10.08 -1.40 -14.04
C LEU A 243 11.54 -1.60 -14.43
N GLU A 244 11.85 -1.63 -15.74
CA GLU A 244 13.22 -1.67 -16.25
C GLU A 244 14.01 -0.45 -15.78
N LYS A 245 13.46 0.78 -15.94
CA LYS A 245 14.10 2.00 -15.46
C LYS A 245 14.28 2.00 -13.95
N ALA A 246 13.29 1.52 -13.19
CA ALA A 246 13.45 1.39 -11.75
C ALA A 246 14.58 0.42 -11.38
N GLY A 247 14.72 -0.68 -12.13
CA GLY A 247 15.83 -1.63 -11.97
C GLY A 247 17.20 -1.02 -12.34
N ASP A 248 17.32 -0.34 -13.49
CA ASP A 248 18.54 0.33 -13.95
C ASP A 248 19.05 1.36 -12.92
N LEU A 249 18.13 2.12 -12.35
CA LEU A 249 18.39 3.13 -11.32
C LEU A 249 18.62 2.53 -9.93
N LYS A 250 18.35 1.24 -9.77
CA LYS A 250 18.35 0.54 -8.47
C LYS A 250 17.44 1.25 -7.47
N ALA A 251 16.21 1.51 -7.89
CA ALA A 251 15.23 2.19 -7.07
C ALA A 251 14.74 1.29 -5.93
N ASP A 252 14.51 1.89 -4.77
CA ASP A 252 13.94 1.23 -3.59
C ASP A 252 12.41 1.39 -3.52
N LEU A 253 11.86 2.33 -4.29
CA LEU A 253 10.44 2.63 -4.34
C LEU A 253 10.05 3.11 -5.74
N LEU A 254 8.95 2.56 -6.27
CA LEU A 254 8.28 3.09 -7.46
C LEU A 254 6.95 3.73 -7.06
N VAL A 255 6.80 5.02 -7.38
CA VAL A 255 5.57 5.79 -7.17
C VAL A 255 4.82 5.90 -8.48
N ALA A 256 3.54 5.55 -8.48
CA ALA A 256 2.71 5.63 -9.69
C ALA A 256 1.25 5.99 -9.38
N GLY A 257 0.63 6.74 -10.28
CA GLY A 257 -0.82 6.88 -10.29
C GLY A 257 -1.48 5.54 -10.63
N ALA A 258 -2.53 5.21 -9.93
CA ALA A 258 -3.36 4.07 -10.26
C ALA A 258 -4.58 4.56 -11.01
N TYR A 259 -4.77 4.15 -12.21
CA TYR A 259 -5.73 4.63 -13.20
C TYR A 259 -5.22 5.80 -14.07
N GLY A 260 -4.83 5.47 -15.27
CA GLY A 260 -4.68 6.42 -16.36
C GLY A 260 -5.82 6.26 -17.36
N TRP A 261 -6.07 7.28 -18.12
CA TRP A 261 -7.03 7.45 -19.20
C TRP A 261 -7.54 6.16 -19.86
N GLY A 262 -8.86 5.93 -19.86
CA GLY A 262 -9.46 5.08 -20.86
C GLY A 262 -10.72 4.29 -20.52
N HIS A 263 -11.17 4.16 -19.29
CA HIS A 263 -12.40 3.39 -19.02
C HIS A 263 -13.32 4.08 -18.02
N ILE A 264 -14.35 4.75 -18.55
CA ILE A 264 -15.52 5.22 -17.82
C ILE A 264 -16.37 3.98 -17.52
N GLY A 265 -16.43 3.55 -16.25
CA GLY A 265 -17.48 2.67 -15.77
C GLY A 265 -17.11 1.32 -15.14
N GLU A 266 -15.87 0.84 -15.22
CA GLU A 266 -15.48 -0.39 -14.52
C GLU A 266 -14.27 -0.15 -13.63
N LEU A 267 -14.33 -0.62 -12.38
CA LEU A 267 -13.23 -0.61 -11.40
C LEU A 267 -12.13 -1.62 -11.79
N THR A 268 -11.50 -1.39 -12.97
CA THR A 268 -10.43 -2.27 -13.48
C THR A 268 -9.13 -1.50 -13.52
N LEU A 269 -8.05 -2.09 -13.00
CA LEU A 269 -6.70 -1.50 -13.08
C LEU A 269 -6.33 -1.25 -14.56
N GLY A 270 -5.83 -0.06 -14.85
CA GLY A 270 -5.23 0.24 -16.16
C GLY A 270 -4.09 -0.72 -16.50
N SER A 271 -3.82 -0.94 -17.77
CA SER A 271 -2.81 -1.89 -18.25
C SER A 271 -1.41 -1.67 -17.63
N VAL A 272 -1.03 -0.41 -17.42
CA VAL A 272 0.25 -0.02 -16.79
C VAL A 272 0.29 -0.43 -15.33
N SER A 273 -0.71 -0.03 -14.54
CA SER A 273 -0.78 -0.33 -13.09
C SER A 273 -0.89 -1.84 -12.84
N ASN A 274 -1.65 -2.56 -13.70
CA ASN A 274 -1.76 -4.01 -13.60
C ASN A 274 -0.43 -4.71 -13.91
N HIS A 275 0.30 -4.22 -14.93
CA HIS A 275 1.63 -4.76 -15.25
C HIS A 275 2.61 -4.54 -14.11
N ILE A 276 2.68 -3.31 -13.58
CA ILE A 276 3.56 -2.98 -12.46
C ILE A 276 3.23 -3.82 -11.24
N LEU A 277 1.95 -3.93 -10.85
CA LEU A 277 1.55 -4.76 -9.73
C LEU A 277 1.96 -6.23 -9.88
N LYS A 278 1.84 -6.79 -11.07
CA LYS A 278 2.17 -8.20 -11.30
C LYS A 278 3.66 -8.52 -11.32
N HIS A 279 4.49 -7.55 -11.71
CA HIS A 279 5.89 -7.80 -12.05
C HIS A 279 6.89 -7.02 -11.21
N ALA A 280 6.44 -6.16 -10.29
CA ALA A 280 7.35 -5.42 -9.44
C ALA A 280 8.04 -6.32 -8.40
N HIS A 281 9.34 -6.11 -8.20
CA HIS A 281 10.17 -6.71 -7.17
C HIS A 281 10.61 -5.67 -6.12
N LEU A 282 10.05 -4.47 -6.16
CA LEU A 282 10.29 -3.38 -5.23
C LEU A 282 8.95 -2.84 -4.72
N PRO A 283 8.91 -2.19 -3.56
CA PRO A 283 7.72 -1.53 -3.05
C PRO A 283 7.12 -0.54 -4.06
N LEU A 284 5.79 -0.51 -4.12
CA LEU A 284 5.03 0.40 -4.97
C LEU A 284 4.22 1.35 -4.08
N LEU A 285 4.27 2.65 -4.32
CA LEU A 285 3.33 3.61 -3.74
C LEU A 285 2.33 4.03 -4.82
N LEU A 286 1.08 3.68 -4.61
CA LEU A 286 -0.01 3.91 -5.55
C LEU A 286 -1.03 4.88 -4.97
N ALA A 287 -1.55 5.80 -5.79
CA ALA A 287 -2.68 6.64 -5.43
C ALA A 287 -3.66 6.77 -6.61
N HIS A 288 -4.95 6.88 -6.26
CA HIS A 288 -6.04 7.04 -7.22
C HIS A 288 -6.73 8.39 -7.07
#